data_b382c0c90c9ac063c54792ea7e7de59f
#
_entry.id   b382c0c90c9ac063c54792ea7e7de59f
#
_cell.length_a   1.000
_cell.length_b   1.000
_cell.length_c   1.000
_cell.angle_alpha   90.00
_cell.angle_beta   90.00
_cell.angle_gamma   90.00
#
_symmetry.space_group_name_H-M   'P 1'
#
loop_
_entity.id
_entity.type
_entity.pdbx_description
1 polymer ?
#
loop_
_entity_poly.entity_id
_entity_poly.type
_entity_poly.pdbx_seq_one_letter_code
_entity_poly.pdbx_strand_id
1 'polypeptide(L)'
;MANVKLTELTAYTSPVSTDVLPIVDLVNNQTKKVTVENLLRTFGAGTASAPSFSFSGDIDTGIYSPGANQFAVTTGGTQRLLIDASGNTTIQGDLTVNGTTTTVESNTLSIKDKNIEIAVVSTPTDTTADGGGITLKGASDKTINWVQSTGCWTFNQPTNFNNHVRIDSSGKVGIGTNSPTGLLHISGQDT
;
A
#
# COMPACT_ATOMS: atom_id res chain seq x y z
N MET A 1 -10.48 29.12 -51.23
CA MET A 1 -10.78 27.89 -50.44
C MET A 1 -12.25 27.91 -50.12
N ALA A 2 -12.95 26.80 -50.32
CA ALA A 2 -14.37 26.71 -49.96
C ALA A 2 -14.50 26.80 -48.46
N ASN A 3 -15.49 27.55 -47.95
CA ASN A 3 -15.85 27.57 -46.53
C ASN A 3 -16.57 26.28 -46.18
N VAL A 4 -15.82 25.28 -45.66
CA VAL A 4 -16.40 24.03 -45.16
C VAL A 4 -16.88 24.29 -43.76
N LYS A 5 -18.15 23.94 -43.46
CA LYS A 5 -18.67 24.02 -42.10
C LYS A 5 -17.97 22.98 -41.21
N LEU A 6 -17.75 23.31 -39.94
CA LEU A 6 -17.14 22.37 -38.95
C LEU A 6 -17.87 21.02 -38.90
N THR A 7 -19.18 21.01 -39.11
CA THR A 7 -20.01 19.78 -39.14
C THR A 7 -19.82 18.90 -40.36
N GLU A 8 -19.15 19.42 -41.41
CA GLU A 8 -18.91 18.72 -42.67
C GLU A 8 -17.47 18.19 -42.77
N LEU A 9 -16.66 18.38 -41.72
CA LEU A 9 -15.31 17.85 -41.67
C LEU A 9 -15.35 16.36 -41.34
N THR A 10 -14.49 15.59 -42.04
CA THR A 10 -14.27 14.17 -41.70
C THR A 10 -13.64 14.05 -40.33
N ALA A 11 -14.12 13.08 -39.52
CA ALA A 11 -13.52 12.82 -38.22
C ALA A 11 -12.03 12.44 -38.35
N TYR A 12 -11.17 13.10 -37.59
CA TYR A 12 -9.75 12.78 -37.51
C TYR A 12 -9.50 11.87 -36.31
N THR A 13 -9.22 10.60 -36.57
CA THR A 13 -9.17 9.56 -35.55
C THR A 13 -7.78 9.24 -35.02
N SER A 14 -6.74 9.87 -35.57
CA SER A 14 -5.34 9.59 -35.18
C SER A 14 -4.56 10.90 -34.97
N PRO A 15 -4.97 11.76 -34.00
CA PRO A 15 -4.26 13.01 -33.76
C PRO A 15 -2.87 12.74 -33.17
N VAL A 16 -1.89 13.57 -33.56
CA VAL A 16 -0.55 13.61 -32.99
C VAL A 16 -0.33 14.91 -32.22
N SER A 17 0.70 14.94 -31.35
CA SER A 17 0.96 16.08 -30.46
C SER A 17 1.12 17.43 -31.17
N THR A 18 1.58 17.41 -32.41
CA THR A 18 1.81 18.60 -33.24
C THR A 18 0.57 19.08 -34.01
N ASP A 19 -0.49 18.27 -34.05
CA ASP A 19 -1.75 18.69 -34.68
C ASP A 19 -2.34 19.89 -33.95
N VAL A 20 -3.10 20.71 -34.70
CA VAL A 20 -3.60 21.97 -34.15
C VAL A 20 -5.10 22.05 -34.23
N LEU A 21 -5.66 22.65 -33.18
CA LEU A 21 -7.07 23.04 -33.12
C LEU A 21 -7.19 24.56 -33.24
N PRO A 22 -8.14 25.09 -34.01
CA PRO A 22 -8.44 26.53 -34.02
C PRO A 22 -9.14 26.89 -32.70
N ILE A 23 -8.69 27.95 -32.05
CA ILE A 23 -9.33 28.54 -30.86
C ILE A 23 -9.60 30.02 -31.11
N VAL A 24 -10.63 30.55 -30.46
CA VAL A 24 -10.91 32.01 -30.50
C VAL A 24 -10.33 32.62 -29.23
N ASP A 25 -9.35 33.49 -29.38
CA ASP A 25 -8.83 34.34 -28.32
C ASP A 25 -9.84 35.51 -28.10
N LEU A 26 -10.66 35.38 -27.06
CA LEU A 26 -11.73 36.35 -26.76
C LEU A 26 -11.17 37.69 -26.27
N VAL A 27 -9.95 37.72 -25.73
CA VAL A 27 -9.32 38.96 -25.24
C VAL A 27 -8.90 39.86 -26.43
N ASN A 28 -8.32 39.24 -27.46
CA ASN A 28 -7.78 39.96 -28.62
C ASN A 28 -8.68 39.85 -29.86
N ASN A 29 -9.82 39.16 -29.74
CA ASN A 29 -10.76 38.89 -30.83
C ASN A 29 -10.09 38.29 -32.08
N GLN A 30 -9.22 37.30 -31.89
CA GLN A 30 -8.45 36.67 -32.94
C GLN A 30 -8.64 35.16 -32.95
N THR A 31 -8.65 34.57 -34.12
CA THR A 31 -8.56 33.11 -34.23
C THR A 31 -7.08 32.72 -34.21
N LYS A 32 -6.73 31.89 -33.25
CA LYS A 32 -5.39 31.32 -33.06
C LYS A 32 -5.45 29.79 -33.17
N LYS A 33 -4.29 29.16 -33.19
CA LYS A 33 -4.15 27.71 -33.14
C LYS A 33 -3.52 27.30 -31.83
N VAL A 34 -3.99 26.19 -31.26
CA VAL A 34 -3.36 25.49 -30.15
C VAL A 34 -2.98 24.09 -30.63
N THR A 35 -1.80 23.62 -30.27
CA THR A 35 -1.43 22.21 -30.50
C THR A 35 -2.16 21.31 -29.52
N VAL A 36 -2.38 20.04 -29.90
CA VAL A 36 -2.94 19.02 -29.00
C VAL A 36 -2.12 18.92 -27.69
N GLU A 37 -0.78 18.97 -27.81
CA GLU A 37 0.11 18.99 -26.64
C GLU A 37 -0.17 20.18 -25.72
N ASN A 38 -0.26 21.39 -26.24
CA ASN A 38 -0.50 22.59 -25.43
C ASN A 38 -1.90 22.60 -24.82
N LEU A 39 -2.91 22.09 -25.55
CA LEU A 39 -4.26 21.93 -24.99
C LEU A 39 -4.26 21.02 -23.78
N LEU A 40 -3.57 19.88 -23.85
CA LEU A 40 -3.49 18.92 -22.74
C LEU A 40 -2.67 19.43 -21.55
N ARG A 41 -1.76 20.38 -21.77
CA ARG A 41 -0.95 21.04 -20.71
C ARG A 41 -1.65 22.21 -20.01
N THR A 42 -2.79 22.67 -20.53
CA THR A 42 -3.51 23.84 -19.97
C THR A 42 -4.41 23.52 -18.77
N PHE A 43 -4.44 22.25 -18.34
CA PHE A 43 -5.20 21.91 -17.14
C PHE A 43 -4.54 22.52 -15.90
N GLY A 44 -5.29 23.34 -15.17
CA GLY A 44 -4.83 23.91 -13.90
C GLY A 44 -4.54 22.82 -12.86
N ALA A 45 -3.91 23.20 -11.76
CA ALA A 45 -3.61 22.25 -10.68
C ALA A 45 -4.86 21.61 -10.05
N GLY A 46 -5.99 22.32 -10.06
CA GLY A 46 -7.23 21.90 -9.41
C GLY A 46 -7.15 21.93 -7.89
N THR A 47 -8.18 21.41 -7.25
CA THR A 47 -8.29 21.23 -5.79
C THR A 47 -9.03 19.93 -5.51
N ALA A 48 -9.11 19.53 -4.24
CA ALA A 48 -9.90 18.35 -3.87
C ALA A 48 -11.39 18.49 -4.24
N SER A 49 -11.96 19.69 -4.10
CA SER A 49 -13.38 19.97 -4.43
C SER A 49 -13.62 20.32 -5.90
N ALA A 50 -12.57 20.58 -6.66
CA ALA A 50 -12.63 20.90 -8.10
C ALA A 50 -11.35 20.36 -8.78
N PRO A 51 -11.22 19.04 -8.94
CA PRO A 51 -10.03 18.43 -9.54
C PRO A 51 -9.87 18.82 -11.00
N SER A 52 -8.62 18.82 -11.49
CA SER A 52 -8.28 19.20 -12.87
C SER A 52 -8.94 18.28 -13.90
N PHE A 53 -9.10 17.01 -13.57
CA PHE A 53 -9.84 16.03 -14.35
C PHE A 53 -10.94 15.45 -13.47
N SER A 54 -12.19 15.70 -13.85
CA SER A 54 -13.38 15.23 -13.15
C SER A 54 -14.40 14.68 -14.15
N PHE A 55 -15.44 14.06 -13.63
CA PHE A 55 -16.56 13.54 -14.42
C PHE A 55 -17.66 14.60 -14.57
N SER A 56 -18.29 14.68 -15.73
CA SER A 56 -19.30 15.72 -16.01
C SER A 56 -20.51 15.70 -15.08
N GLY A 57 -20.81 14.57 -14.46
CA GLY A 57 -21.88 14.40 -13.46
C GLY A 57 -21.39 14.36 -12.02
N ASP A 58 -20.08 14.43 -11.80
CA ASP A 58 -19.44 14.33 -10.48
C ASP A 58 -18.16 15.17 -10.51
N ILE A 59 -18.32 16.46 -10.32
CA ILE A 59 -17.26 17.45 -10.54
C ILE A 59 -16.24 17.52 -9.38
N ASP A 60 -16.48 16.85 -8.28
CA ASP A 60 -15.61 16.79 -7.10
C ASP A 60 -14.94 15.41 -6.90
N THR A 61 -15.08 14.53 -7.90
CA THR A 61 -14.34 13.26 -8.01
C THR A 61 -13.39 13.32 -9.21
N GLY A 62 -12.11 13.02 -8.97
CA GLY A 62 -11.11 13.08 -10.03
C GLY A 62 -9.67 13.13 -9.55
N ILE A 63 -8.79 13.68 -10.39
CA ILE A 63 -7.36 13.83 -10.10
C ILE A 63 -6.94 15.31 -10.16
N TYR A 64 -6.00 15.69 -9.30
CA TYR A 64 -5.46 17.04 -9.21
C TYR A 64 -4.03 17.05 -8.66
N SER A 65 -3.39 18.24 -8.71
CA SER A 65 -2.06 18.46 -8.14
C SER A 65 -2.16 19.44 -6.97
N PRO A 66 -2.07 18.97 -5.71
CA PRO A 66 -2.17 19.87 -4.55
C PRO A 66 -0.99 20.82 -4.40
N GLY A 67 0.11 20.57 -5.09
CA GLY A 67 1.31 21.41 -5.11
C GLY A 67 2.33 20.93 -6.14
N ALA A 68 3.47 21.63 -6.23
CA ALA A 68 4.53 21.22 -7.13
C ALA A 68 5.03 19.81 -6.83
N ASN A 69 5.21 18.99 -7.87
CA ASN A 69 5.65 17.59 -7.79
C ASN A 69 4.71 16.69 -6.96
N GLN A 70 3.42 17.02 -6.85
CA GLN A 70 2.44 16.24 -6.11
C GLN A 70 1.32 15.77 -7.03
N PHE A 71 0.78 14.59 -6.73
CA PHE A 71 -0.35 13.99 -7.42
C PHE A 71 -1.38 13.50 -6.40
N ALA A 72 -2.65 13.80 -6.63
CA ALA A 72 -3.72 13.39 -5.72
C ALA A 72 -4.96 12.90 -6.45
N VAL A 73 -5.68 12.00 -5.80
CA VAL A 73 -7.02 11.54 -6.18
C VAL A 73 -8.01 11.99 -5.12
N THR A 74 -9.15 12.49 -5.56
CA THR A 74 -10.27 12.92 -4.72
C THR A 74 -11.55 12.20 -5.10
N THR A 75 -12.42 11.97 -4.12
CA THR A 75 -13.81 11.53 -4.32
C THR A 75 -14.72 12.30 -3.34
N GLY A 76 -15.83 12.85 -3.85
CA GLY A 76 -16.74 13.65 -3.05
C GLY A 76 -16.03 14.84 -2.38
N GLY A 77 -15.14 15.51 -3.10
CA GLY A 77 -14.36 16.66 -2.61
C GLY A 77 -13.32 16.34 -1.53
N THR A 78 -13.09 15.06 -1.21
CA THR A 78 -12.15 14.62 -0.18
C THR A 78 -10.97 13.88 -0.81
N GLN A 79 -9.75 14.32 -0.51
CA GLN A 79 -8.52 13.62 -0.94
C GLN A 79 -8.51 12.19 -0.39
N ARG A 80 -8.30 11.19 -1.25
CA ARG A 80 -8.23 9.76 -0.90
C ARG A 80 -6.84 9.19 -1.04
N LEU A 81 -6.09 9.66 -2.04
CA LEU A 81 -4.72 9.26 -2.27
C LEU A 81 -3.88 10.52 -2.51
N LEU A 82 -2.68 10.53 -1.95
CA LEU A 82 -1.66 11.55 -2.19
C LEU A 82 -0.32 10.87 -2.47
N ILE A 83 0.36 11.32 -3.51
CA ILE A 83 1.81 11.16 -3.68
C ILE A 83 2.42 12.54 -3.46
N ASP A 84 3.19 12.71 -2.39
CA ASP A 84 3.82 13.99 -2.04
C ASP A 84 5.08 14.28 -2.87
N ALA A 85 5.65 15.46 -2.71
CA ALA A 85 6.83 15.90 -3.46
C ALA A 85 8.10 15.06 -3.17
N SER A 86 8.11 14.29 -2.11
CA SER A 86 9.18 13.35 -1.75
C SER A 86 8.92 11.92 -2.25
N GLY A 87 7.78 11.68 -2.90
CA GLY A 87 7.36 10.37 -3.40
C GLY A 87 6.67 9.48 -2.35
N ASN A 88 6.36 10.01 -1.16
CA ASN A 88 5.60 9.25 -0.18
C ASN A 88 4.14 9.14 -0.60
N THR A 89 3.57 7.93 -0.48
CA THR A 89 2.16 7.67 -0.80
C THR A 89 1.35 7.56 0.48
N THR A 90 0.29 8.35 0.56
CA THR A 90 -0.69 8.31 1.66
C THR A 90 -2.07 7.91 1.11
N ILE A 91 -2.70 6.91 1.70
CA ILE A 91 -4.08 6.51 1.45
C ILE A 91 -4.90 6.90 2.67
N GLN A 92 -5.95 7.72 2.45
CA GLN A 92 -6.88 8.14 3.50
C GLN A 92 -8.09 7.21 3.48
N GLY A 93 -8.09 6.23 4.34
CA GLY A 93 -9.08 5.16 4.44
C GLY A 93 -8.43 3.78 4.40
N ASP A 94 -9.26 2.76 4.32
CA ASP A 94 -8.80 1.38 4.33
C ASP A 94 -8.19 0.99 2.99
N LEU A 95 -7.12 0.20 3.03
CA LEU A 95 -6.51 -0.42 1.87
C LEU A 95 -6.76 -1.93 1.90
N THR A 96 -7.54 -2.43 0.94
CA THR A 96 -7.71 -3.86 0.71
C THR A 96 -6.88 -4.28 -0.49
N VAL A 97 -5.98 -5.24 -0.31
CA VAL A 97 -5.16 -5.82 -1.38
C VAL A 97 -5.68 -7.21 -1.70
N ASN A 98 -6.37 -7.35 -2.83
CA ASN A 98 -6.88 -8.63 -3.32
C ASN A 98 -5.84 -9.29 -4.24
N GLY A 99 -5.03 -10.14 -3.69
CA GLY A 99 -3.98 -10.85 -4.43
C GLY A 99 -3.49 -12.07 -3.67
N THR A 100 -2.70 -12.89 -4.32
CA THR A 100 -2.11 -14.09 -3.70
C THR A 100 -0.85 -13.78 -2.88
N THR A 101 -0.20 -12.64 -3.14
CA THR A 101 1.02 -12.24 -2.45
C THR A 101 1.08 -10.71 -2.34
N THR A 102 1.38 -10.22 -1.15
CA THR A 102 1.75 -8.82 -0.91
C THR A 102 3.17 -8.79 -0.38
N THR A 103 4.07 -8.09 -1.07
CA THR A 103 5.45 -7.91 -0.65
C THR A 103 5.63 -6.48 -0.13
N VAL A 104 6.18 -6.35 1.08
CA VAL A 104 6.59 -5.07 1.66
C VAL A 104 8.10 -5.10 1.82
N GLU A 105 8.82 -4.35 0.97
CA GLU A 105 10.27 -4.22 0.99
C GLU A 105 10.67 -2.97 1.79
N SER A 106 10.70 -3.09 3.10
CA SER A 106 11.14 -2.02 4.00
C SER A 106 11.97 -2.58 5.15
N ASN A 107 12.88 -1.77 5.70
CA ASN A 107 13.69 -2.19 6.84
C ASN A 107 12.86 -2.37 8.12
N THR A 108 11.72 -1.70 8.22
CA THR A 108 10.83 -1.78 9.38
C THR A 108 9.37 -1.66 8.95
N LEU A 109 8.53 -2.59 9.40
CA LEU A 109 7.08 -2.48 9.33
C LEU A 109 6.57 -2.00 10.69
N SER A 110 6.02 -0.77 10.74
CA SER A 110 5.42 -0.20 11.95
C SER A 110 3.90 -0.35 11.90
N ILE A 111 3.33 -1.01 12.90
CA ILE A 111 1.89 -1.24 13.05
C ILE A 111 1.43 -0.54 14.33
N LYS A 112 0.41 0.34 14.23
CA LYS A 112 -0.18 1.01 15.39
C LYS A 112 -1.28 0.19 16.07
N ASP A 113 -1.83 -0.79 15.36
CA ASP A 113 -2.88 -1.65 15.89
C ASP A 113 -2.36 -2.54 17.02
N LYS A 114 -3.25 -2.86 17.95
CA LYS A 114 -2.92 -3.74 19.09
C LYS A 114 -2.80 -5.20 18.69
N ASN A 115 -3.45 -5.60 17.61
CA ASN A 115 -3.53 -6.99 17.14
C ASN A 115 -3.11 -7.09 15.68
N ILE A 116 -2.50 -8.22 15.33
CA ILE A 116 -2.28 -8.68 13.96
C ILE A 116 -3.08 -9.97 13.80
N GLU A 117 -4.03 -9.99 12.88
CA GLU A 117 -4.80 -11.18 12.55
C GLU A 117 -4.12 -11.90 11.37
N ILE A 118 -3.86 -13.18 11.52
CA ILE A 118 -3.24 -14.04 10.50
C ILE A 118 -4.21 -15.17 10.16
N ALA A 119 -4.22 -15.62 8.92
CA ALA A 119 -5.09 -16.69 8.42
C ALA A 119 -6.59 -16.36 8.54
N VAL A 120 -6.95 -15.10 8.29
CA VAL A 120 -8.34 -14.64 8.29
C VAL A 120 -9.07 -15.22 7.08
N VAL A 121 -10.03 -16.10 7.32
CA VAL A 121 -10.89 -16.71 6.29
C VAL A 121 -12.35 -16.58 6.71
N SER A 122 -13.29 -16.77 5.77
CA SER A 122 -14.74 -16.62 6.03
C SER A 122 -15.28 -17.56 7.10
N THR A 123 -14.66 -18.73 7.28
CA THR A 123 -15.02 -19.73 8.32
C THR A 123 -13.72 -20.22 8.97
N PRO A 124 -13.22 -19.53 10.02
CA PRO A 124 -12.01 -19.92 10.72
C PRO A 124 -12.18 -21.25 11.45
N THR A 125 -11.19 -22.12 11.33
CA THR A 125 -11.10 -23.41 12.06
C THR A 125 -9.64 -23.67 12.39
N ASP A 126 -9.37 -24.57 13.33
CA ASP A 126 -7.99 -24.97 13.65
C ASP A 126 -7.27 -25.57 12.41
N THR A 127 -8.02 -26.24 11.53
CA THR A 127 -7.48 -26.77 10.27
C THR A 127 -7.07 -25.64 9.31
N THR A 128 -7.84 -24.56 9.21
CA THR A 128 -7.49 -23.43 8.34
C THR A 128 -6.37 -22.56 8.93
N ALA A 129 -6.15 -22.65 10.23
CA ALA A 129 -5.06 -21.97 10.94
C ALA A 129 -3.75 -22.79 10.98
N ASP A 130 -3.80 -24.09 10.65
CA ASP A 130 -2.64 -25.00 10.76
C ASP A 130 -1.47 -24.51 9.89
N GLY A 131 -0.27 -24.43 10.48
CA GLY A 131 0.94 -23.89 9.86
C GLY A 131 1.02 -22.36 9.83
N GLY A 132 -0.06 -21.64 10.19
CA GLY A 132 -0.07 -20.19 10.28
C GLY A 132 0.85 -19.67 11.38
N GLY A 133 1.52 -18.53 11.14
CA GLY A 133 2.45 -17.96 12.12
C GLY A 133 3.45 -16.99 11.54
N ILE A 134 4.59 -16.88 12.20
CA ILE A 134 5.67 -15.95 11.84
C ILE A 134 6.91 -16.75 11.43
N THR A 135 7.49 -16.40 10.30
CA THR A 135 8.75 -16.98 9.81
C THR A 135 9.82 -15.91 9.66
N LEU A 136 10.93 -16.09 10.37
CA LEU A 136 12.16 -15.33 10.15
C LEU A 136 13.07 -16.13 9.22
N LYS A 137 13.30 -15.57 8.01
CA LYS A 137 14.16 -16.19 6.99
C LYS A 137 15.63 -16.14 7.39
N GLY A 138 16.34 -17.23 7.19
CA GLY A 138 17.77 -17.38 7.45
C GLY A 138 18.31 -18.57 6.68
N ALA A 139 19.54 -19.01 6.97
CA ALA A 139 20.10 -20.25 6.39
C ALA A 139 19.18 -21.46 6.67
N SER A 140 18.55 -21.48 7.84
CA SER A 140 17.36 -22.26 8.15
C SER A 140 16.32 -21.32 8.76
N ASP A 141 15.07 -21.48 8.41
CA ASP A 141 13.99 -20.63 8.89
C ASP A 141 13.76 -20.82 10.41
N LYS A 142 13.43 -19.70 11.09
CA LYS A 142 13.01 -19.70 12.49
C LYS A 142 11.52 -19.37 12.50
N THR A 143 10.72 -20.25 13.13
CA THR A 143 9.27 -20.14 13.05
C THR A 143 8.60 -20.17 14.43
N ILE A 144 7.47 -19.46 14.51
CA ILE A 144 6.47 -19.57 15.57
C ILE A 144 5.16 -19.87 14.87
N ASN A 145 4.73 -21.13 14.87
CA ASN A 145 3.58 -21.59 14.10
C ASN A 145 2.53 -22.26 14.98
N TRP A 146 1.26 -22.07 14.65
CA TRP A 146 0.20 -22.91 15.17
C TRP A 146 0.27 -24.30 14.55
N VAL A 147 0.22 -25.37 15.37
CA VAL A 147 0.24 -26.76 14.93
C VAL A 147 -1.00 -27.46 15.46
N GLN A 148 -1.98 -27.71 14.60
CA GLN A 148 -3.27 -28.30 14.93
C GLN A 148 -3.13 -29.67 15.60
N SER A 149 -2.25 -30.54 15.08
CA SER A 149 -2.09 -31.91 15.60
C SER A 149 -1.64 -31.98 17.05
N THR A 150 -1.00 -30.93 17.55
CA THR A 150 -0.57 -30.81 18.97
C THR A 150 -1.43 -29.83 19.75
N GLY A 151 -2.25 -29.01 19.09
CA GLY A 151 -3.04 -27.95 19.70
C GLY A 151 -2.19 -26.87 20.38
N CYS A 152 -0.98 -26.61 19.85
CA CYS A 152 0.00 -25.73 20.49
C CYS A 152 0.64 -24.76 19.48
N TRP A 153 1.06 -23.60 19.98
CA TRP A 153 2.05 -22.76 19.33
C TRP A 153 3.43 -23.40 19.45
N THR A 154 4.07 -23.64 18.32
CA THR A 154 5.35 -24.36 18.25
C THR A 154 6.46 -23.41 17.82
N PHE A 155 7.54 -23.38 18.62
CA PHE A 155 8.79 -22.71 18.28
C PHE A 155 9.76 -23.76 17.74
N ASN A 156 10.28 -23.58 16.53
CA ASN A 156 11.28 -24.52 15.99
C ASN A 156 12.70 -24.26 16.48
N GLN A 157 12.88 -23.29 17.35
CA GLN A 157 14.16 -22.94 17.97
C GLN A 157 14.03 -22.94 19.50
N PRO A 158 15.14 -23.11 20.25
CA PRO A 158 15.18 -22.88 21.68
C PRO A 158 14.63 -21.51 22.04
N THR A 159 13.86 -21.44 23.14
CA THR A 159 13.29 -20.18 23.63
C THR A 159 14.08 -19.65 24.83
N ASN A 160 14.26 -18.33 24.90
CA ASN A 160 14.95 -17.66 26.00
C ASN A 160 14.14 -16.41 26.43
N PHE A 161 13.69 -16.38 27.66
CA PHE A 161 12.99 -15.27 28.26
C PHE A 161 13.95 -14.46 29.13
N ASN A 162 14.72 -13.55 28.50
CA ASN A 162 15.67 -12.62 29.14
C ASN A 162 16.63 -13.31 30.14
N ASN A 163 17.13 -14.49 29.78
CA ASN A 163 18.02 -15.31 30.60
C ASN A 163 17.44 -15.81 31.94
N HIS A 164 16.15 -15.55 32.20
CA HIS A 164 15.49 -16.04 33.43
C HIS A 164 14.86 -17.42 33.23
N VAL A 165 14.27 -17.65 32.05
CA VAL A 165 13.73 -18.96 31.68
C VAL A 165 14.22 -19.29 30.26
N ARG A 166 14.76 -20.48 30.10
CA ARG A 166 15.22 -21.00 28.81
C ARG A 166 14.67 -22.42 28.60
N ILE A 167 14.21 -22.68 27.38
CA ILE A 167 14.00 -24.02 26.85
C ILE A 167 15.07 -24.27 25.80
N ASP A 168 15.99 -25.21 26.03
CA ASP A 168 17.08 -25.51 25.10
C ASP A 168 16.65 -26.45 23.98
N SER A 169 17.55 -26.73 23.02
CA SER A 169 17.33 -27.62 21.88
C SER A 169 17.06 -29.10 22.26
N SER A 170 17.33 -29.47 23.49
CA SER A 170 17.06 -30.80 24.03
C SER A 170 15.76 -30.86 24.85
N GLY A 171 14.98 -29.75 24.85
CA GLY A 171 13.72 -29.65 25.60
C GLY A 171 13.90 -29.46 27.12
N LYS A 172 15.11 -29.15 27.60
CA LYS A 172 15.35 -28.91 29.02
C LYS A 172 14.95 -27.48 29.38
N VAL A 173 14.31 -27.32 30.55
CA VAL A 173 13.90 -26.03 31.10
C VAL A 173 14.92 -25.57 32.15
N GLY A 174 15.54 -24.42 31.92
CA GLY A 174 16.39 -23.74 32.89
C GLY A 174 15.67 -22.51 33.46
N ILE A 175 15.62 -22.35 34.76
CA ILE A 175 15.17 -21.15 35.47
C ILE A 175 16.37 -20.61 36.22
N GLY A 176 16.77 -19.35 35.92
CA GLY A 176 17.98 -18.73 36.45
C GLY A 176 19.28 -19.29 35.87
N THR A 177 19.21 -20.15 34.84
CA THR A 177 20.40 -20.73 34.18
C THR A 177 20.17 -20.90 32.67
N ASN A 178 21.21 -20.61 31.88
CA ASN A 178 21.24 -20.82 30.42
C ASN A 178 21.78 -22.22 30.04
N SER A 179 22.22 -23.02 31.01
CA SER A 179 22.85 -24.33 30.80
C SER A 179 22.19 -25.39 31.71
N PRO A 180 20.91 -25.76 31.42
CA PRO A 180 20.21 -26.75 32.24
C PRO A 180 20.87 -28.13 32.15
N THR A 181 21.19 -28.74 33.29
CA THR A 181 21.80 -30.06 33.40
C THR A 181 20.77 -31.20 33.49
N GLY A 182 19.50 -30.91 33.83
CA GLY A 182 18.38 -31.83 33.88
C GLY A 182 17.17 -31.33 33.12
N LEU A 183 16.08 -32.11 33.01
CA LEU A 183 14.83 -31.70 32.34
C LEU A 183 14.28 -30.38 32.89
N LEU A 184 14.40 -30.18 34.19
CA LEU A 184 14.16 -28.94 34.90
C LEU A 184 15.35 -28.61 35.75
N HIS A 185 15.99 -27.49 35.54
CA HIS A 185 17.09 -26.98 36.37
C HIS A 185 16.72 -25.58 36.85
N ILE A 186 16.57 -25.41 38.14
CA ILE A 186 16.35 -24.14 38.81
C ILE A 186 17.65 -23.77 39.52
N SER A 187 18.26 -22.65 39.10
CA SER A 187 19.44 -22.10 39.78
C SER A 187 19.01 -20.86 40.55
N GLY A 188 19.01 -20.95 41.87
CA GLY A 188 18.87 -19.78 42.75
C GLY A 188 20.19 -19.00 42.78
N GLN A 189 20.16 -17.69 42.66
CA GLN A 189 21.26 -16.88 43.17
C GLN A 189 21.03 -16.79 44.67
N ASP A 190 21.83 -17.53 45.46
CA ASP A 190 21.96 -17.23 46.89
C ASP A 190 22.58 -15.84 46.99
N THR A 191 21.81 -14.86 47.45
CA THR A 191 22.28 -13.50 47.79
C THR A 191 23.02 -13.49 49.09
#